data_edf98b3f0373bf525da66753ea138264
#
_entry.id   edf98b3f0373bf525da66753ea138264
#
_cell.length_a   1.000
_cell.length_b   1.000
_cell.length_c   1.000
_cell.angle_alpha   90.00
_cell.angle_beta   90.00
_cell.angle_gamma   90.00
#
_symmetry.space_group_name_H-M   'P 1'
#
loop_
_entity.id
_entity.type
_entity.pdbx_description
1 polymer ?
#
loop_
_entity_poly.entity_id
_entity_poly.type
_entity_poly.pdbx_seq_one_letter_code
_entity_poly.pdbx_strand_id
1 'polypeptide(L)'
;MNRCLTAVFMGVGIDLTKMKTLIEETWENDIIPSLSEYICIPALSPAFDPNWQENGHIENAIQHIAAWCKMQEIEGLTVEICRLEGKTPLIYMEVPGQIDETVLLYQHADKQPEFVGWHEGLGPWTPVRRGDKLYGRGGADDGYGAYASLTAIRCLQQQGIPHANLKLIVEASEESGSPDLPEHLEALADRIGTPAMVVCLDSGAGDWDHLWLTTSLRGVIVGTLNVEVSSAGVHSGDAGGIIPSSFRIARNLLDRISDSATGKITVPELWVDIPQSRIDQANIAAQILGDEVYSKFPFLEGVSPNDSDLSELILNRTWRPALEITGADGMPTCAAGGNVLRTNTKLKLSIRIPAGVDSESATELIAKTLTENPPQGAH
;
A
#
# COMPACT_ATOMS: atom_id res chain seq x y z
N MET A 1 18.64 -24.50 4.33
CA MET A 1 17.25 -24.41 4.76
C MET A 1 16.27 -24.90 3.68
N ASN A 2 16.62 -25.94 2.90
CA ASN A 2 15.84 -26.37 1.72
C ASN A 2 15.46 -27.85 1.76
N ARG A 3 15.23 -28.46 2.93
CA ARG A 3 14.90 -29.90 3.02
C ARG A 3 13.54 -30.25 3.64
N CYS A 4 12.81 -29.31 4.24
CA CYS A 4 11.53 -29.63 4.91
C CYS A 4 10.27 -29.49 4.03
N LEU A 5 10.25 -28.58 3.08
CA LEU A 5 9.04 -28.34 2.27
C LEU A 5 8.75 -29.42 1.22
N THR A 6 9.75 -30.19 0.81
CA THR A 6 9.57 -31.22 -0.24
C THR A 6 9.05 -32.57 0.27
N ALA A 7 9.11 -32.85 1.57
CA ALA A 7 8.78 -34.16 2.13
C ALA A 7 7.28 -34.36 2.48
N VAL A 8 6.52 -33.28 2.67
CA VAL A 8 5.11 -33.38 3.11
C VAL A 8 4.12 -33.51 1.95
N PHE A 9 4.48 -33.10 0.74
CA PHE A 9 3.58 -33.15 -0.43
C PHE A 9 3.60 -34.44 -1.23
N MET A 10 4.38 -35.44 -0.83
CA MET A 10 4.41 -36.74 -1.52
C MET A 10 3.38 -37.74 -0.96
N GLY A 11 2.09 -37.48 -1.15
CA GLY A 11 1.10 -38.51 -0.77
C GLY A 11 -0.38 -38.13 -0.87
N VAL A 12 -0.73 -36.86 -0.78
CA VAL A 12 -2.14 -36.43 -0.89
C VAL A 12 -2.28 -35.56 -2.14
N GLY A 13 -2.77 -36.13 -3.22
CA GLY A 13 -3.04 -35.39 -4.45
C GLY A 13 -4.19 -34.40 -4.23
N ILE A 14 -3.94 -33.11 -4.43
CA ILE A 14 -4.98 -32.07 -4.42
C ILE A 14 -5.90 -32.33 -5.63
N ASP A 15 -7.20 -32.51 -5.39
CA ASP A 15 -8.21 -32.53 -6.44
C ASP A 15 -8.53 -31.09 -6.87
N LEU A 16 -7.82 -30.63 -7.88
CA LEU A 16 -7.99 -29.25 -8.41
C LEU A 16 -9.40 -29.01 -8.94
N THR A 17 -10.09 -30.02 -9.43
CA THR A 17 -11.46 -29.89 -9.94
C THR A 17 -12.44 -29.60 -8.80
N LYS A 18 -12.37 -30.38 -7.72
CA LYS A 18 -13.17 -30.12 -6.52
C LYS A 18 -12.86 -28.77 -5.90
N MET A 19 -11.57 -28.41 -5.81
CA MET A 19 -11.16 -27.11 -5.29
C MET A 19 -11.75 -25.98 -6.11
N LYS A 20 -11.64 -26.04 -7.45
CA LYS A 20 -12.17 -25.02 -8.35
C LYS A 20 -13.69 -24.86 -8.19
N THR A 21 -14.43 -25.97 -8.18
CA THR A 21 -15.88 -25.96 -7.98
C THR A 21 -16.26 -25.32 -6.65
N LEU A 22 -15.60 -25.70 -5.55
CA LEU A 22 -15.87 -25.12 -4.24
C LEU A 22 -15.60 -23.61 -4.21
N ILE A 23 -14.49 -23.17 -4.79
CA ILE A 23 -14.13 -21.74 -4.86
C ILE A 23 -15.19 -20.99 -5.66
N GLU A 24 -15.53 -21.45 -6.87
CA GLU A 24 -16.51 -20.80 -7.74
C GLU A 24 -17.88 -20.68 -7.07
N GLU A 25 -18.38 -21.78 -6.46
CA GLU A 25 -19.65 -21.77 -5.76
C GLU A 25 -19.64 -20.84 -4.53
N THR A 26 -18.56 -20.84 -3.74
CA THR A 26 -18.42 -19.99 -2.57
C THR A 26 -18.36 -18.51 -2.97
N TRP A 27 -17.59 -18.18 -4.01
CA TRP A 27 -17.51 -16.80 -4.48
C TRP A 27 -18.86 -16.29 -4.99
N GLU A 28 -19.53 -17.05 -5.85
CA GLU A 28 -20.79 -16.60 -6.46
C GLU A 28 -21.95 -16.48 -5.45
N ASN A 29 -22.08 -17.46 -4.55
CA ASN A 29 -23.28 -17.56 -3.73
C ASN A 29 -23.13 -16.97 -2.34
N ASP A 30 -21.92 -16.72 -1.87
CA ASP A 30 -21.64 -16.30 -0.49
C ASP A 30 -20.72 -15.07 -0.45
N ILE A 31 -19.53 -15.11 -1.07
CA ILE A 31 -18.55 -14.03 -0.94
C ILE A 31 -18.99 -12.76 -1.67
N ILE A 32 -19.39 -12.83 -2.94
CA ILE A 32 -19.77 -11.64 -3.72
C ILE A 32 -20.93 -10.88 -3.08
N PRO A 33 -21.98 -11.54 -2.59
CA PRO A 33 -23.04 -10.87 -1.82
C PRO A 33 -22.51 -10.14 -0.58
N SER A 34 -21.77 -10.84 0.28
CA SER A 34 -21.23 -10.28 1.53
C SER A 34 -20.20 -9.16 1.26
N LEU A 35 -19.31 -9.36 0.31
CA LEU A 35 -18.33 -8.34 -0.09
C LEU A 35 -19.00 -7.09 -0.69
N SER A 36 -20.12 -7.28 -1.40
CA SER A 36 -20.92 -6.15 -1.89
C SER A 36 -21.53 -5.35 -0.76
N GLU A 37 -22.07 -6.02 0.29
CA GLU A 37 -22.55 -5.33 1.48
C GLU A 37 -21.42 -4.58 2.20
N TYR A 38 -20.26 -5.19 2.33
CA TYR A 38 -19.08 -4.54 2.91
C TYR A 38 -18.66 -3.30 2.10
N ILE A 39 -18.67 -3.34 0.76
CA ILE A 39 -18.34 -2.17 -0.10
C ILE A 39 -19.27 -0.99 0.24
N CYS A 40 -20.54 -1.22 0.55
CA CYS A 40 -21.49 -0.17 0.92
C CYS A 40 -21.15 0.57 2.23
N ILE A 41 -20.29 0.00 3.08
CA ILE A 41 -19.90 0.62 4.36
C ILE A 41 -18.74 1.60 4.11
N PRO A 42 -18.91 2.91 4.32
CA PRO A 42 -17.85 3.91 4.10
C PRO A 42 -16.87 3.95 5.29
N ALA A 43 -16.21 2.81 5.54
CA ALA A 43 -15.27 2.64 6.66
C ALA A 43 -13.92 3.31 6.35
N LEU A 44 -13.90 4.64 6.26
CA LEU A 44 -12.66 5.41 6.06
C LEU A 44 -11.69 5.18 7.20
N SER A 45 -10.41 5.07 6.86
CA SER A 45 -9.33 4.99 7.83
C SER A 45 -9.27 6.23 8.75
N PRO A 46 -8.82 6.11 10.00
CA PRO A 46 -8.85 7.20 10.98
C PRO A 46 -8.19 8.52 10.53
N ALA A 47 -7.15 8.46 9.70
CA ALA A 47 -6.53 9.67 9.16
C ALA A 47 -7.46 10.48 8.25
N PHE A 48 -8.49 9.85 7.69
CA PHE A 48 -9.44 10.47 6.76
C PHE A 48 -10.82 10.70 7.39
N ASP A 49 -11.11 10.07 8.54
CA ASP A 49 -12.31 10.28 9.34
C ASP A 49 -11.95 10.51 10.82
N PRO A 50 -11.67 11.77 11.23
CA PRO A 50 -11.35 12.08 12.62
C PRO A 50 -12.44 11.69 13.64
N ASN A 51 -13.68 11.50 13.18
CA ASN A 51 -14.82 11.11 13.99
C ASN A 51 -15.19 9.62 13.82
N TRP A 52 -14.27 8.79 13.37
CA TRP A 52 -14.51 7.39 13.03
C TRP A 52 -15.21 6.58 14.14
N GLN A 53 -14.92 6.89 15.41
CA GLN A 53 -15.58 6.23 16.57
C GLN A 53 -17.07 6.58 16.65
N GLU A 54 -17.40 7.86 16.46
CA GLU A 54 -18.77 8.35 16.51
C GLU A 54 -19.58 7.92 15.29
N ASN A 55 -18.96 7.92 14.12
CA ASN A 55 -19.56 7.49 12.87
C ASN A 55 -19.82 5.97 12.83
N GLY A 56 -19.00 5.19 13.50
CA GLY A 56 -19.17 3.74 13.68
C GLY A 56 -18.99 2.90 12.41
N HIS A 57 -18.51 3.47 11.31
CA HIS A 57 -18.37 2.74 10.04
C HIS A 57 -17.30 1.65 10.11
N ILE A 58 -16.16 1.92 10.77
CA ILE A 58 -15.12 0.93 11.02
C ILE A 58 -15.67 -0.25 11.83
N GLU A 59 -16.37 0.04 12.92
CA GLU A 59 -17.00 -1.00 13.74
C GLU A 59 -17.98 -1.85 12.93
N ASN A 60 -18.81 -1.22 12.09
CA ASN A 60 -19.75 -1.92 11.22
C ASN A 60 -19.03 -2.83 10.21
N ALA A 61 -17.94 -2.39 9.61
CA ALA A 61 -17.14 -3.19 8.69
C ALA A 61 -16.50 -4.40 9.39
N ILE A 62 -15.92 -4.20 10.56
CA ILE A 62 -15.34 -5.28 11.39
C ILE A 62 -16.41 -6.29 11.82
N GLN A 63 -17.57 -5.82 12.27
CA GLN A 63 -18.68 -6.70 12.65
C GLN A 63 -19.20 -7.52 11.47
N HIS A 64 -19.33 -6.89 10.29
CA HIS A 64 -19.78 -7.54 9.08
C HIS A 64 -18.83 -8.69 8.67
N ILE A 65 -17.52 -8.42 8.58
CA ILE A 65 -16.52 -9.43 8.24
C ILE A 65 -16.47 -10.54 9.30
N ALA A 66 -16.44 -10.17 10.59
CA ALA A 66 -16.40 -11.16 11.67
C ALA A 66 -17.65 -12.05 11.72
N ALA A 67 -18.84 -11.51 11.40
CA ALA A 67 -20.06 -12.28 11.33
C ALA A 67 -20.00 -13.33 10.20
N TRP A 68 -19.53 -12.94 9.01
CA TRP A 68 -19.33 -13.88 7.91
C TRP A 68 -18.29 -14.96 8.27
N CYS A 69 -17.16 -14.58 8.86
CA CYS A 69 -16.12 -15.52 9.27
C CYS A 69 -16.64 -16.57 10.26
N LYS A 70 -17.48 -16.17 11.23
CA LYS A 70 -18.08 -17.07 12.24
C LYS A 70 -19.03 -18.09 11.65
N MET A 71 -19.61 -17.84 10.49
CA MET A 71 -20.53 -18.77 9.82
C MET A 71 -19.80 -19.82 8.99
N GLN A 72 -18.48 -19.70 8.82
CA GLN A 72 -17.74 -20.63 7.96
C GLN A 72 -17.56 -21.99 8.63
N GLU A 73 -17.85 -23.06 7.89
CA GLU A 73 -17.65 -24.45 8.29
C GLU A 73 -16.19 -24.86 8.18
N ILE A 74 -15.36 -24.41 9.13
CA ILE A 74 -13.94 -24.69 9.23
C ILE A 74 -13.68 -25.30 10.61
N GLU A 75 -13.08 -26.50 10.62
CA GLU A 75 -12.79 -27.20 11.87
C GLU A 75 -11.76 -26.42 12.70
N GLY A 76 -12.09 -26.19 13.96
CA GLY A 76 -11.23 -25.49 14.92
C GLY A 76 -11.14 -23.97 14.74
N LEU A 77 -11.90 -23.38 13.82
CA LEU A 77 -11.91 -21.92 13.64
C LEU A 77 -12.44 -21.21 14.90
N THR A 78 -11.68 -20.28 15.40
CA THR A 78 -12.12 -19.29 16.39
C THR A 78 -12.04 -17.89 15.79
N VAL A 79 -13.03 -17.04 16.08
CA VAL A 79 -13.10 -15.65 15.59
C VAL A 79 -13.40 -14.72 16.75
N GLU A 80 -12.50 -13.81 17.03
CA GLU A 80 -12.57 -12.82 18.09
C GLU A 80 -12.38 -11.40 17.55
N ILE A 81 -13.10 -10.42 18.08
CA ILE A 81 -12.85 -9.01 17.83
C ILE A 81 -12.12 -8.45 19.05
N CYS A 82 -10.84 -8.18 18.87
CA CYS A 82 -9.96 -7.59 19.88
C CYS A 82 -10.16 -6.07 19.91
N ARG A 83 -10.27 -5.51 21.13
CA ARG A 83 -10.43 -4.06 21.34
C ARG A 83 -9.46 -3.56 22.38
N LEU A 84 -8.77 -2.50 22.05
CA LEU A 84 -7.92 -1.72 22.95
C LEU A 84 -8.52 -0.31 23.09
N GLU A 85 -8.39 0.28 24.26
CA GLU A 85 -8.95 1.60 24.52
C GLU A 85 -8.38 2.68 23.60
N GLY A 86 -9.24 3.40 22.90
CA GLY A 86 -8.86 4.48 21.98
C GLY A 86 -8.32 4.00 20.63
N LYS A 87 -8.30 2.68 20.38
CA LYS A 87 -7.77 2.07 19.15
C LYS A 87 -8.88 1.53 18.26
N THR A 88 -8.57 1.38 16.99
CA THR A 88 -9.43 0.66 16.03
C THR A 88 -9.56 -0.81 16.44
N PRO A 89 -10.73 -1.45 16.21
CA PRO A 89 -10.88 -2.87 16.48
C PRO A 89 -10.08 -3.73 15.49
N LEU A 90 -9.67 -4.92 15.93
CA LEU A 90 -8.97 -5.90 15.10
C LEU A 90 -9.68 -7.24 15.20
N ILE A 91 -9.90 -7.94 14.08
CA ILE A 91 -10.34 -9.34 14.08
C ILE A 91 -9.11 -10.23 14.21
N TYR A 92 -9.13 -11.13 15.18
CA TYR A 92 -8.15 -12.19 15.34
C TYR A 92 -8.82 -13.55 15.18
N MET A 93 -8.22 -14.41 14.34
CA MET A 93 -8.72 -15.74 14.10
C MET A 93 -7.60 -16.78 14.23
N GLU A 94 -7.98 -17.98 14.65
CA GLU A 94 -7.08 -19.13 14.75
C GLU A 94 -7.74 -20.37 14.13
N VAL A 95 -6.95 -21.15 13.41
CA VAL A 95 -7.31 -22.47 12.93
C VAL A 95 -6.15 -23.42 13.22
N PRO A 96 -6.28 -24.35 14.19
CA PRO A 96 -5.26 -25.34 14.48
C PRO A 96 -4.99 -26.23 13.28
N GLY A 97 -3.73 -26.51 13.03
CA GLY A 97 -3.28 -27.39 11.94
C GLY A 97 -2.65 -28.68 12.45
N GLN A 98 -2.27 -29.53 11.52
CA GLN A 98 -1.58 -30.81 11.79
C GLN A 98 -0.07 -30.69 11.62
N ILE A 99 0.41 -29.58 11.08
CA ILE A 99 1.82 -29.27 10.86
C ILE A 99 2.25 -28.26 11.94
N ASP A 100 3.35 -28.53 12.62
CA ASP A 100 3.86 -27.75 13.76
C ASP A 100 4.56 -26.44 13.32
N GLU A 101 4.01 -25.77 12.33
CA GLU A 101 4.43 -24.46 11.85
C GLU A 101 3.25 -23.51 11.93
N THR A 102 3.53 -22.21 12.02
CA THR A 102 2.49 -21.19 12.01
C THR A 102 2.63 -20.31 10.78
N VAL A 103 1.51 -20.08 10.10
CA VAL A 103 1.39 -19.08 9.04
C VAL A 103 0.45 -17.97 9.52
N LEU A 104 0.90 -16.73 9.43
CA LEU A 104 0.10 -15.55 9.70
C LEU A 104 -0.44 -14.99 8.38
N LEU A 105 -1.74 -14.84 8.30
CA LEU A 105 -2.44 -14.18 7.19
C LEU A 105 -2.87 -12.79 7.65
N TYR A 106 -2.44 -11.76 6.91
CA TYR A 106 -2.68 -10.35 7.25
C TYR A 106 -3.59 -9.70 6.23
N GLN A 107 -4.56 -8.93 6.71
CA GLN A 107 -5.50 -8.14 5.92
C GLN A 107 -5.95 -6.89 6.69
N HIS A 108 -6.66 -5.98 6.00
CA HIS A 108 -7.29 -4.82 6.63
C HIS A 108 -8.74 -4.60 6.17
N ALA A 109 -9.49 -3.82 6.97
CA ALA A 109 -10.92 -3.56 6.74
C ALA A 109 -11.26 -2.08 6.62
N ASP A 110 -10.31 -1.19 6.84
CA ASP A 110 -10.48 0.24 6.60
C ASP A 110 -10.20 0.59 5.14
N LYS A 111 -10.52 1.79 4.73
CA LYS A 111 -10.55 2.18 3.32
C LYS A 111 -9.96 3.56 3.08
N GLN A 112 -9.39 3.74 1.89
CA GLN A 112 -9.04 5.05 1.33
C GLN A 112 -10.29 5.89 1.05
N PRO A 113 -10.14 7.23 0.98
CA PRO A 113 -11.19 8.13 0.53
C PRO A 113 -11.74 7.81 -0.87
N GLU A 114 -12.82 8.50 -1.19
CA GLU A 114 -13.65 8.23 -2.35
C GLU A 114 -12.96 8.39 -3.71
N PHE A 115 -11.93 9.17 -3.84
CA PHE A 115 -11.35 9.62 -5.11
C PHE A 115 -12.39 10.20 -6.09
N VAL A 116 -11.92 11.01 -7.03
CA VAL A 116 -12.72 11.55 -8.13
C VAL A 116 -12.43 10.77 -9.42
N GLY A 117 -13.32 10.89 -10.41
CA GLY A 117 -13.09 10.29 -11.74
C GLY A 117 -13.65 8.88 -11.92
N TRP A 118 -14.59 8.45 -11.08
CA TRP A 118 -15.34 7.23 -11.31
C TRP A 118 -16.08 7.28 -12.65
N HIS A 119 -16.05 6.17 -13.39
CA HIS A 119 -16.81 6.08 -14.64
C HIS A 119 -18.32 6.12 -14.38
N GLU A 120 -19.08 6.55 -15.40
CA GLU A 120 -20.54 6.63 -15.31
C GLU A 120 -21.18 5.33 -14.82
N GLY A 121 -22.03 5.45 -13.80
CA GLY A 121 -22.70 4.33 -13.14
C GLY A 121 -21.82 3.53 -12.20
N LEU A 122 -20.61 3.99 -11.85
CA LEU A 122 -19.75 3.44 -10.82
C LEU A 122 -19.56 4.45 -9.69
N GLY A 123 -19.26 3.98 -8.50
CA GLY A 123 -19.00 4.82 -7.34
C GLY A 123 -18.33 4.04 -6.21
N PRO A 124 -17.75 4.76 -5.21
CA PRO A 124 -16.98 4.12 -4.16
C PRO A 124 -17.83 3.17 -3.28
N TRP A 125 -19.02 3.61 -2.90
CA TRP A 125 -19.89 2.91 -1.94
C TRP A 125 -21.08 2.20 -2.60
N THR A 126 -21.03 2.06 -3.91
CA THR A 126 -22.06 1.39 -4.69
C THR A 126 -21.43 0.22 -5.45
N PRO A 127 -21.54 -1.01 -4.93
CA PRO A 127 -20.98 -2.17 -5.60
C PRO A 127 -21.70 -2.43 -6.92
N VAL A 128 -20.96 -2.51 -8.00
CA VAL A 128 -21.49 -2.79 -9.34
C VAL A 128 -20.74 -3.95 -9.96
N ARG A 129 -21.47 -5.00 -10.34
CA ARG A 129 -20.91 -6.11 -11.09
C ARG A 129 -21.13 -5.91 -12.59
N ARG A 130 -20.05 -6.00 -13.38
CA ARG A 130 -20.07 -5.99 -14.84
C ARG A 130 -19.27 -7.19 -15.35
N GLY A 131 -19.97 -8.24 -15.79
CA GLY A 131 -19.34 -9.52 -16.12
C GLY A 131 -18.66 -10.12 -14.89
N ASP A 132 -17.37 -10.43 -15.00
CA ASP A 132 -16.58 -11.04 -13.94
C ASP A 132 -15.90 -10.00 -13.00
N LYS A 133 -16.20 -8.71 -13.17
CA LYS A 133 -15.60 -7.64 -12.38
C LYS A 133 -16.60 -7.03 -11.41
N LEU A 134 -16.21 -6.93 -10.13
CA LEU A 134 -16.91 -6.20 -9.09
C LEU A 134 -16.20 -4.86 -8.84
N TYR A 135 -16.92 -3.76 -8.97
CA TYR A 135 -16.44 -2.40 -8.78
C TYR A 135 -16.94 -1.83 -7.46
N GLY A 136 -16.06 -1.18 -6.72
CA GLY A 136 -16.35 -0.50 -5.46
C GLY A 136 -15.08 -0.28 -4.64
N ARG A 137 -15.09 0.70 -3.72
CA ARG A 137 -13.95 0.99 -2.85
C ARG A 137 -13.81 -0.09 -1.77
N GLY A 138 -12.57 -0.57 -1.54
CA GLY A 138 -12.28 -1.53 -0.48
C GLY A 138 -12.55 -2.99 -0.85
N GLY A 139 -13.05 -3.30 -2.06
CA GLY A 139 -13.33 -4.68 -2.46
C GLY A 139 -12.07 -5.52 -2.68
N ALA A 140 -11.07 -4.95 -3.36
CA ALA A 140 -9.78 -5.58 -3.65
C ALA A 140 -8.64 -5.10 -2.74
N ASP A 141 -8.85 -4.00 -2.05
CA ASP A 141 -7.94 -3.32 -1.16
C ASP A 141 -8.71 -3.00 0.13
N ASP A 142 -8.73 -3.88 1.15
CA ASP A 142 -8.32 -5.31 1.14
C ASP A 142 -9.47 -6.21 1.61
N GLY A 143 -10.73 -5.74 1.46
CA GLY A 143 -11.93 -6.41 2.00
C GLY A 143 -12.10 -7.88 1.59
N TYR A 144 -11.51 -8.32 0.48
CA TYR A 144 -11.61 -9.71 0.03
C TYR A 144 -10.72 -10.67 0.83
N GLY A 145 -9.71 -10.16 1.54
CA GLY A 145 -8.63 -10.96 2.13
C GLY A 145 -9.10 -12.03 3.10
N ALA A 146 -10.01 -11.68 4.04
CA ALA A 146 -10.56 -12.64 5.00
C ALA A 146 -11.37 -13.74 4.32
N TYR A 147 -12.17 -13.40 3.30
CA TYR A 147 -12.96 -14.34 2.51
C TYR A 147 -12.07 -15.32 1.75
N ALA A 148 -11.06 -14.83 1.06
CA ALA A 148 -10.11 -15.65 0.31
C ALA A 148 -9.33 -16.59 1.22
N SER A 149 -8.83 -16.07 2.36
CA SER A 149 -8.09 -16.84 3.35
C SER A 149 -8.90 -18.01 3.90
N LEU A 150 -10.11 -17.77 4.39
CA LEU A 150 -10.95 -18.83 4.95
C LEU A 150 -11.41 -19.82 3.86
N THR A 151 -11.67 -19.37 2.64
CA THR A 151 -11.99 -20.27 1.53
C THR A 151 -10.83 -21.22 1.22
N ALA A 152 -9.59 -20.72 1.21
CA ALA A 152 -8.40 -21.54 1.00
C ALA A 152 -8.25 -22.62 2.10
N ILE A 153 -8.44 -22.24 3.36
CA ILE A 153 -8.40 -23.18 4.50
C ILE A 153 -9.48 -24.25 4.37
N ARG A 154 -10.71 -23.84 4.08
CA ARG A 154 -11.85 -24.76 3.85
C ARG A 154 -11.55 -25.76 2.71
N CYS A 155 -10.93 -25.30 1.62
CA CYS A 155 -10.52 -26.18 0.52
C CYS A 155 -9.54 -27.27 0.98
N LEU A 156 -8.58 -26.94 1.83
CA LEU A 156 -7.63 -27.90 2.38
C LEU A 156 -8.33 -28.92 3.28
N GLN A 157 -9.12 -28.44 4.23
CA GLN A 157 -9.81 -29.31 5.19
C GLN A 157 -10.82 -30.25 4.53
N GLN A 158 -11.60 -29.78 3.55
CA GLN A 158 -12.56 -30.64 2.83
C GLN A 158 -11.89 -31.74 2.00
N GLN A 159 -10.62 -31.59 1.70
CA GLN A 159 -9.84 -32.63 1.01
C GLN A 159 -8.96 -33.45 1.96
N GLY A 160 -9.04 -33.21 3.27
CA GLY A 160 -8.22 -33.90 4.25
C GLY A 160 -6.71 -33.60 4.10
N ILE A 161 -6.37 -32.42 3.57
CA ILE A 161 -4.99 -32.01 3.36
C ILE A 161 -4.47 -31.38 4.66
N PRO A 162 -3.39 -31.91 5.25
CA PRO A 162 -2.77 -31.33 6.42
C PRO A 162 -2.29 -29.89 6.14
N HIS A 163 -2.52 -28.97 7.08
CA HIS A 163 -2.07 -27.59 7.00
C HIS A 163 -1.38 -27.15 8.29
N ALA A 164 -0.63 -26.07 8.20
CA ALA A 164 0.02 -25.40 9.34
C ALA A 164 -1.03 -24.83 10.32
N ASN A 165 -0.61 -24.46 11.51
CA ASN A 165 -1.40 -23.59 12.37
C ASN A 165 -1.59 -22.25 11.67
N LEU A 166 -2.82 -21.81 11.51
CA LEU A 166 -3.14 -20.57 10.82
C LEU A 166 -3.61 -19.52 11.81
N LYS A 167 -3.00 -18.36 11.74
CA LYS A 167 -3.39 -17.16 12.47
C LYS A 167 -3.78 -16.10 11.44
N LEU A 168 -4.87 -15.43 11.67
CA LEU A 168 -5.36 -14.39 10.77
C LEU A 168 -5.62 -13.12 11.56
N ILE A 169 -5.18 -11.99 11.03
CA ILE A 169 -5.50 -10.67 11.56
C ILE A 169 -6.13 -9.82 10.46
N VAL A 170 -7.18 -9.08 10.83
CA VAL A 170 -7.78 -8.04 10.00
C VAL A 170 -7.80 -6.77 10.82
N GLU A 171 -6.89 -5.86 10.52
CA GLU A 171 -6.83 -4.55 11.18
C GLU A 171 -7.80 -3.53 10.56
N ALA A 172 -7.89 -2.34 11.15
CA ALA A 172 -8.77 -1.29 10.65
C ALA A 172 -8.15 0.11 10.72
N SER A 173 -6.83 0.21 10.51
CA SER A 173 -6.08 1.47 10.44
C SER A 173 -4.92 1.42 9.44
N GLU A 174 -4.89 0.45 8.53
CA GLU A 174 -3.81 0.24 7.57
C GLU A 174 -3.60 1.47 6.70
N GLU A 175 -4.64 2.01 6.14
CA GLU A 175 -4.65 3.14 5.22
C GLU A 175 -4.25 4.47 5.90
N SER A 176 -4.11 4.44 7.23
CA SER A 176 -3.50 5.50 8.05
C SER A 176 -2.05 5.21 8.43
N GLY A 177 -1.45 4.13 7.89
CA GLY A 177 -0.11 3.65 8.22
C GLY A 177 -0.05 2.75 9.45
N SER A 178 -1.13 2.04 9.77
CA SER A 178 -1.24 1.05 10.85
C SER A 178 -0.82 1.55 12.24
N PRO A 179 -1.22 2.75 12.69
CA PRO A 179 -0.76 3.30 13.96
C PRO A 179 -1.19 2.48 15.18
N ASP A 180 -2.26 1.70 15.06
CA ASP A 180 -2.83 0.91 16.15
C ASP A 180 -2.37 -0.56 16.14
N LEU A 181 -1.86 -1.06 15.02
CA LEU A 181 -1.44 -2.45 14.83
C LEU A 181 -0.33 -2.89 15.81
N PRO A 182 0.72 -2.09 16.09
CA PRO A 182 1.79 -2.52 17.01
C PRO A 182 1.29 -2.92 18.40
N GLU A 183 0.35 -2.14 18.98
CA GLU A 183 -0.20 -2.44 20.31
C GLU A 183 -1.10 -3.69 20.29
N HIS A 184 -1.84 -3.92 19.21
CA HIS A 184 -2.59 -5.16 19.03
C HIS A 184 -1.67 -6.37 18.90
N LEU A 185 -0.57 -6.26 18.13
CA LEU A 185 0.41 -7.35 18.00
C LEU A 185 1.09 -7.65 19.32
N GLU A 186 1.42 -6.63 20.13
CA GLU A 186 1.97 -6.82 21.48
C GLU A 186 0.98 -7.57 22.38
N ALA A 187 -0.30 -7.18 22.38
CA ALA A 187 -1.34 -7.83 23.16
C ALA A 187 -1.63 -9.28 22.73
N LEU A 188 -1.37 -9.61 21.47
CA LEU A 188 -1.60 -10.94 20.87
C LEU A 188 -0.30 -11.75 20.71
N ALA A 189 0.85 -11.24 21.16
CA ALA A 189 2.17 -11.82 20.89
C ALA A 189 2.29 -13.30 21.27
N ASP A 190 1.82 -13.68 22.44
CA ASP A 190 1.87 -15.07 22.94
C ASP A 190 0.97 -16.01 22.11
N ARG A 191 -0.11 -15.49 21.54
CA ARG A 191 -1.07 -16.25 20.72
C ARG A 191 -0.59 -16.39 19.28
N ILE A 192 0.01 -15.35 18.71
CA ILE A 192 0.57 -15.36 17.36
C ILE A 192 1.85 -16.21 17.34
N GLY A 193 2.69 -16.05 18.35
CA GLY A 193 3.98 -16.73 18.43
C GLY A 193 4.96 -16.19 17.37
N THR A 194 5.77 -17.10 16.82
CA THR A 194 6.74 -16.76 15.75
C THR A 194 6.30 -17.44 14.44
N PRO A 195 5.60 -16.72 13.54
CA PRO A 195 5.19 -17.31 12.27
C PRO A 195 6.40 -17.69 11.40
N ALA A 196 6.32 -18.87 10.77
CA ALA A 196 7.30 -19.30 9.78
C ALA A 196 7.13 -18.53 8.45
N MET A 197 5.91 -18.03 8.21
CA MET A 197 5.56 -17.24 7.03
C MET A 197 4.44 -16.26 7.34
N VAL A 198 4.53 -15.08 6.74
CA VAL A 198 3.44 -14.09 6.71
C VAL A 198 2.96 -13.98 5.27
N VAL A 199 1.64 -14.06 5.08
CA VAL A 199 0.98 -13.83 3.79
C VAL A 199 0.12 -12.59 3.92
N CYS A 200 0.44 -11.57 3.16
CA CYS A 200 -0.35 -10.35 3.04
C CYS A 200 -1.08 -10.38 1.70
N LEU A 201 -2.40 -10.24 1.70
CA LEU A 201 -3.22 -10.29 0.49
C LEU A 201 -3.45 -8.90 -0.13
N ASP A 202 -2.93 -7.86 0.51
CA ASP A 202 -3.02 -6.47 0.09
C ASP A 202 -1.98 -6.14 -1.00
N SER A 203 -2.13 -6.74 -2.18
CA SER A 203 -1.24 -6.48 -3.30
C SER A 203 -1.98 -6.63 -4.63
N GLY A 204 -1.86 -5.64 -5.51
CA GLY A 204 -2.47 -5.68 -6.83
C GLY A 204 -1.84 -6.74 -7.74
N ALA A 205 -2.67 -7.40 -8.55
CA ALA A 205 -2.22 -8.28 -9.62
C ALA A 205 -1.71 -7.47 -10.83
N GLY A 206 -0.77 -8.04 -11.56
CA GLY A 206 -0.29 -7.45 -12.81
C GLY A 206 -1.27 -7.64 -13.97
N ASP A 207 -1.91 -8.81 -14.03
CA ASP A 207 -2.96 -9.17 -14.97
C ASP A 207 -3.98 -10.12 -14.32
N TRP A 208 -4.95 -10.59 -15.09
CA TRP A 208 -6.04 -11.49 -14.63
C TRP A 208 -5.73 -12.97 -14.79
N ASP A 209 -4.67 -13.34 -15.51
CA ASP A 209 -4.41 -14.71 -15.94
C ASP A 209 -3.26 -15.38 -15.16
N HIS A 210 -2.44 -14.59 -14.44
CA HIS A 210 -1.28 -15.06 -13.71
C HIS A 210 -1.40 -14.81 -12.21
N LEU A 211 -0.83 -15.72 -11.40
CA LEU A 211 -0.61 -15.47 -9.97
C LEU A 211 0.61 -14.54 -9.80
N TRP A 212 0.37 -13.36 -9.24
CA TRP A 212 1.40 -12.39 -8.94
C TRP A 212 1.80 -12.46 -7.47
N LEU A 213 3.09 -12.59 -7.22
CA LEU A 213 3.67 -12.57 -5.88
C LEU A 213 4.59 -11.37 -5.72
N THR A 214 4.22 -10.45 -4.84
CA THR A 214 5.09 -9.34 -4.44
C THR A 214 6.14 -9.86 -3.46
N THR A 215 7.40 -9.83 -3.84
CA THR A 215 8.50 -10.43 -3.06
C THR A 215 9.34 -9.41 -2.31
N SER A 216 9.20 -8.13 -2.63
CA SER A 216 9.80 -7.00 -1.91
C SER A 216 9.09 -5.70 -2.26
N LEU A 217 9.13 -4.74 -1.32
CA LEU A 217 8.58 -3.41 -1.48
C LEU A 217 9.67 -2.36 -1.27
N ARG A 218 9.50 -1.20 -1.89
CA ARG A 218 10.30 -0.03 -1.56
C ARG A 218 9.80 0.60 -0.27
N GLY A 219 10.72 1.09 0.56
CA GLY A 219 10.39 1.97 1.67
C GLY A 219 9.99 3.37 1.20
N VAL A 220 9.54 4.21 2.15
CA VAL A 220 9.20 5.61 1.90
C VAL A 220 9.72 6.50 3.02
N ILE A 221 10.30 7.64 2.64
CA ILE A 221 10.64 8.75 3.53
C ILE A 221 9.74 9.91 3.15
N VAL A 222 9.04 10.49 4.11
CA VAL A 222 8.17 11.65 3.92
C VAL A 222 8.67 12.80 4.77
N GLY A 223 8.77 13.99 4.17
CA GLY A 223 9.19 15.18 4.87
C GLY A 223 8.66 16.46 4.22
N THR A 224 8.84 17.59 4.89
CA THR A 224 8.50 18.90 4.32
C THR A 224 9.76 19.76 4.24
N LEU A 225 10.15 20.14 3.03
CA LEU A 225 11.17 21.16 2.80
C LEU A 225 10.50 22.53 2.88
N ASN A 226 10.85 23.34 3.89
CA ASN A 226 10.41 24.72 4.03
C ASN A 226 11.61 25.66 3.79
N VAL A 227 11.48 26.56 2.84
CA VAL A 227 12.51 27.56 2.51
C VAL A 227 11.95 28.96 2.78
N GLU A 228 12.53 29.66 3.72
CA GLU A 228 12.13 31.03 4.12
C GLU A 228 13.19 32.05 3.74
N VAL A 229 12.78 33.17 3.19
CA VAL A 229 13.70 34.25 2.67
C VAL A 229 13.36 35.63 3.18
N SER A 230 12.17 35.88 3.72
CA SER A 230 11.77 37.19 4.22
C SER A 230 10.62 37.08 5.25
N SER A 231 10.52 38.06 6.13
CA SER A 231 9.49 38.12 7.18
C SER A 231 8.13 38.63 6.66
N ALA A 232 8.11 39.27 5.48
CA ALA A 232 6.89 39.83 4.89
C ALA A 232 6.95 39.75 3.37
N GLY A 233 5.77 39.64 2.75
CA GLY A 233 5.62 39.75 1.30
C GLY A 233 5.89 41.15 0.82
N VAL A 234 6.61 41.31 -0.30
CA VAL A 234 6.97 42.60 -0.87
C VAL A 234 6.65 42.62 -2.37
N HIS A 235 6.51 43.84 -2.92
CA HIS A 235 6.17 44.00 -4.34
C HIS A 235 7.27 43.39 -5.23
N SER A 236 6.93 42.45 -6.10
CA SER A 236 7.90 41.73 -6.91
C SER A 236 8.65 42.60 -7.94
N GLY A 237 8.02 43.68 -8.41
CA GLY A 237 8.64 44.62 -9.33
C GLY A 237 9.69 45.52 -8.66
N ASP A 238 9.61 45.67 -7.32
CA ASP A 238 10.57 46.49 -6.54
C ASP A 238 11.70 45.60 -5.98
N ALA A 239 11.35 44.49 -5.35
CA ALA A 239 12.29 43.61 -4.69
C ALA A 239 12.81 42.44 -5.55
N GLY A 240 12.27 42.23 -6.75
CA GLY A 240 12.74 41.23 -7.69
C GLY A 240 14.18 41.50 -8.11
N GLY A 241 15.05 40.49 -7.97
CA GLY A 241 16.49 40.63 -8.21
C GLY A 241 17.29 41.12 -6.98
N ILE A 242 16.63 41.60 -5.91
CA ILE A 242 17.24 41.99 -4.63
C ILE A 242 17.02 40.88 -3.59
N ILE A 243 15.76 40.55 -3.29
CA ILE A 243 15.42 39.42 -2.41
C ILE A 243 15.43 38.14 -3.20
N PRO A 244 16.11 37.05 -2.74
CA PRO A 244 16.13 35.80 -3.42
C PRO A 244 14.72 35.15 -3.43
N SER A 245 14.40 34.45 -4.50
CA SER A 245 13.15 33.69 -4.58
C SER A 245 13.24 32.41 -3.76
N SER A 246 12.34 32.21 -2.80
CA SER A 246 12.23 30.97 -2.01
C SER A 246 12.01 29.74 -2.90
N PHE A 247 11.21 29.87 -3.95
CA PHE A 247 10.98 28.78 -4.92
C PHE A 247 12.23 28.41 -5.72
N ARG A 248 13.03 29.40 -6.15
CA ARG A 248 14.32 29.14 -6.82
C ARG A 248 15.28 28.41 -5.88
N ILE A 249 15.35 28.82 -4.60
CA ILE A 249 16.20 28.16 -3.62
C ILE A 249 15.71 26.74 -3.37
N ALA A 250 14.41 26.50 -3.19
CA ALA A 250 13.85 25.16 -3.05
C ALA A 250 14.24 24.26 -4.22
N ARG A 251 14.16 24.73 -5.48
CA ARG A 251 14.63 23.98 -6.63
C ARG A 251 16.12 23.64 -6.55
N ASN A 252 16.97 24.62 -6.21
CA ASN A 252 18.42 24.36 -6.07
C ASN A 252 18.73 23.34 -4.95
N LEU A 253 17.94 23.31 -3.88
CA LEU A 253 18.09 22.31 -2.83
C LEU A 253 17.66 20.93 -3.31
N LEU A 254 16.56 20.82 -4.06
CA LEU A 254 16.12 19.56 -4.67
C LEU A 254 17.13 19.02 -5.68
N ASP A 255 17.79 19.90 -6.46
CA ASP A 255 18.83 19.51 -7.41
C ASP A 255 20.08 18.86 -6.73
N ARG A 256 20.20 18.97 -5.39
CA ARG A 256 21.26 18.26 -4.64
C ARG A 256 20.98 16.76 -4.49
N ILE A 257 19.71 16.36 -4.58
CA ILE A 257 19.27 14.97 -4.36
C ILE A 257 18.64 14.34 -5.60
N SER A 258 18.26 15.14 -6.60
CA SER A 258 17.61 14.65 -7.82
C SER A 258 18.05 15.49 -9.03
N ASP A 259 18.40 14.83 -10.11
CA ASP A 259 18.69 15.48 -11.39
C ASP A 259 17.40 15.96 -12.06
N SER A 260 17.26 17.27 -12.23
CA SER A 260 16.03 17.88 -12.74
C SER A 260 15.73 17.58 -14.22
N ALA A 261 16.70 17.07 -14.98
CA ALA A 261 16.51 16.71 -16.38
C ALA A 261 16.02 15.26 -16.55
N THR A 262 16.45 14.36 -15.68
CA THR A 262 16.18 12.93 -15.77
C THR A 262 15.26 12.40 -14.67
N GLY A 263 15.06 13.15 -13.59
CA GLY A 263 14.33 12.71 -12.38
C GLY A 263 15.09 11.69 -11.53
N LYS A 264 16.33 11.33 -11.91
CA LYS A 264 17.11 10.34 -11.16
C LYS A 264 17.66 10.92 -9.87
N ILE A 265 17.60 10.13 -8.80
CA ILE A 265 18.23 10.48 -7.53
C ILE A 265 19.75 10.49 -7.70
N THR A 266 20.38 11.57 -7.22
CA THR A 266 21.84 11.81 -7.34
C THR A 266 22.63 11.40 -6.09
N VAL A 267 21.96 10.95 -5.04
CA VAL A 267 22.56 10.50 -3.77
C VAL A 267 22.92 9.02 -3.87
N PRO A 268 24.24 8.67 -3.98
CA PRO A 268 24.66 7.29 -4.21
C PRO A 268 24.23 6.30 -3.12
N GLU A 269 24.15 6.77 -1.88
CA GLU A 269 23.79 5.94 -0.70
C GLU A 269 22.35 5.45 -0.74
N LEU A 270 21.51 6.04 -1.60
CA LEU A 270 20.12 5.57 -1.80
C LEU A 270 20.03 4.51 -2.91
N TRP A 271 21.12 4.14 -3.55
CA TRP A 271 21.17 3.10 -4.57
C TRP A 271 21.71 1.80 -4.00
N VAL A 272 21.19 0.68 -4.47
CA VAL A 272 21.65 -0.66 -4.11
C VAL A 272 21.97 -1.46 -5.37
N ASP A 273 22.87 -2.44 -5.23
CA ASP A 273 23.06 -3.44 -6.27
C ASP A 273 21.82 -4.35 -6.34
N ILE A 274 21.14 -4.34 -7.47
CA ILE A 274 19.94 -5.15 -7.66
C ILE A 274 20.37 -6.60 -7.90
N PRO A 275 19.90 -7.57 -7.09
CA PRO A 275 20.23 -8.97 -7.30
C PRO A 275 19.82 -9.44 -8.71
N GLN A 276 20.67 -10.24 -9.37
CA GLN A 276 20.41 -10.71 -10.74
C GLN A 276 19.05 -11.40 -10.87
N SER A 277 18.67 -12.19 -9.86
CA SER A 277 17.36 -12.86 -9.83
C SER A 277 16.17 -11.86 -9.88
N ARG A 278 16.33 -10.65 -9.37
CA ARG A 278 15.31 -9.60 -9.43
C ARG A 278 15.27 -8.92 -10.79
N ILE A 279 16.42 -8.75 -11.42
CA ILE A 279 16.51 -8.28 -12.81
C ILE A 279 15.84 -9.30 -13.74
N ASP A 280 16.11 -10.60 -13.55
CA ASP A 280 15.49 -11.67 -14.34
C ASP A 280 13.96 -11.69 -14.14
N GLN A 281 13.48 -11.51 -12.93
CA GLN A 281 12.04 -11.40 -12.63
C GLN A 281 11.41 -10.16 -13.28
N ALA A 282 12.08 -9.01 -13.28
CA ALA A 282 11.61 -7.80 -13.95
C ALA A 282 11.50 -8.02 -15.47
N ASN A 283 12.47 -8.70 -16.08
CA ASN A 283 12.45 -9.06 -17.50
C ASN A 283 11.25 -9.97 -17.84
N ILE A 284 10.98 -10.99 -17.01
CA ILE A 284 9.83 -11.89 -17.20
C ILE A 284 8.52 -11.12 -17.05
N ALA A 285 8.40 -10.31 -16.00
CA ALA A 285 7.21 -9.49 -15.76
C ALA A 285 6.96 -8.50 -16.92
N ALA A 286 8.01 -7.87 -17.44
CA ALA A 286 7.92 -6.98 -18.59
C ALA A 286 7.42 -7.70 -19.86
N GLN A 287 7.88 -8.93 -20.10
CA GLN A 287 7.43 -9.74 -21.24
C GLN A 287 5.95 -10.13 -21.12
N ILE A 288 5.47 -10.42 -19.91
CA ILE A 288 4.08 -10.80 -19.66
C ILE A 288 3.17 -9.58 -19.77
N LEU A 289 3.52 -8.47 -19.13
CA LEU A 289 2.70 -7.27 -19.06
C LEU A 289 2.70 -6.44 -20.35
N GLY A 290 3.81 -6.48 -21.10
CA GLY A 290 3.95 -5.60 -22.27
C GLY A 290 3.70 -4.14 -21.88
N ASP A 291 2.99 -3.43 -22.73
CA ASP A 291 2.68 -2.00 -22.52
C ASP A 291 1.85 -1.71 -21.26
N GLU A 292 1.20 -2.71 -20.64
CA GLU A 292 0.45 -2.52 -19.38
C GLU A 292 1.35 -2.08 -18.20
N VAL A 293 2.67 -2.26 -18.32
CA VAL A 293 3.63 -1.71 -17.35
C VAL A 293 3.38 -0.22 -17.12
N TYR A 294 3.02 0.54 -18.15
CA TYR A 294 2.77 1.99 -18.07
C TYR A 294 1.36 2.40 -18.52
N SER A 295 0.73 1.70 -19.49
CA SER A 295 -0.55 2.12 -20.09
C SER A 295 -1.73 2.07 -19.13
N LYS A 296 -1.62 1.33 -18.03
CA LYS A 296 -2.60 1.35 -16.94
C LYS A 296 -2.70 2.70 -16.20
N PHE A 297 -1.71 3.56 -16.34
CA PHE A 297 -1.73 4.90 -15.79
C PHE A 297 -2.36 5.89 -16.77
N PRO A 298 -3.12 6.90 -16.28
CA PRO A 298 -3.88 7.81 -17.13
C PRO A 298 -2.98 8.89 -17.79
N PHE A 299 -2.07 8.47 -18.67
CA PHE A 299 -1.23 9.40 -19.41
C PHE A 299 -2.09 10.33 -20.30
N LEU A 300 -1.72 11.58 -20.36
CA LEU A 300 -2.25 12.48 -21.37
C LEU A 300 -1.66 12.16 -22.76
N GLU A 301 -2.38 12.49 -23.81
CA GLU A 301 -1.91 12.29 -25.18
C GLU A 301 -0.56 12.97 -25.42
N GLY A 302 0.40 12.23 -25.96
CA GLY A 302 1.75 12.69 -26.24
C GLY A 302 2.73 12.65 -25.06
N VAL A 303 2.28 12.30 -23.85
CA VAL A 303 3.19 12.06 -22.72
C VAL A 303 3.74 10.65 -22.78
N SER A 304 5.05 10.51 -22.61
CA SER A 304 5.75 9.22 -22.63
C SER A 304 6.19 8.80 -21.22
N PRO A 305 6.36 7.49 -20.96
CA PRO A 305 6.97 7.01 -19.72
C PRO A 305 8.44 7.46 -19.61
N ASN A 306 9.00 7.39 -18.40
CA ASN A 306 10.36 7.82 -18.11
C ASN A 306 11.45 6.97 -18.80
N ASP A 307 11.13 5.79 -19.30
CA ASP A 307 12.01 4.93 -20.08
C ASP A 307 11.21 4.21 -21.18
N SER A 308 11.87 3.79 -22.24
CA SER A 308 11.29 2.96 -23.29
C SER A 308 11.44 1.46 -23.02
N ASP A 309 12.36 1.07 -22.14
CA ASP A 309 12.57 -0.31 -21.72
C ASP A 309 11.61 -0.66 -20.56
N LEU A 310 10.72 -1.61 -20.81
CA LEU A 310 9.69 -2.02 -19.85
C LEU A 310 10.28 -2.66 -18.58
N SER A 311 11.41 -3.36 -18.70
CA SER A 311 12.12 -3.94 -17.56
C SER A 311 12.72 -2.84 -16.68
N GLU A 312 13.29 -1.80 -17.31
CA GLU A 312 13.79 -0.63 -16.61
C GLU A 312 12.68 0.12 -15.86
N LEU A 313 11.49 0.26 -16.48
CA LEU A 313 10.33 0.84 -15.80
C LEU A 313 9.90 0.02 -14.57
N ILE A 314 9.92 -1.31 -14.65
CA ILE A 314 9.63 -2.17 -13.51
C ILE A 314 10.69 -1.99 -12.42
N LEU A 315 11.98 -2.00 -12.77
CA LEU A 315 13.07 -1.78 -11.82
C LEU A 315 13.02 -0.37 -11.19
N ASN A 316 12.68 0.65 -11.97
CA ASN A 316 12.46 2.01 -11.45
C ASN A 316 11.35 2.05 -10.40
N ARG A 317 10.28 1.26 -10.58
CA ARG A 317 9.16 1.20 -9.65
C ARG A 317 9.44 0.33 -8.42
N THR A 318 10.32 -0.66 -8.51
CA THR A 318 10.47 -1.70 -7.47
C THR A 318 11.81 -1.66 -6.73
N TRP A 319 12.91 -1.24 -7.40
CA TRP A 319 14.27 -1.37 -6.87
C TRP A 319 15.11 -0.08 -6.90
N ARG A 320 14.59 1.01 -7.46
CA ARG A 320 15.35 2.26 -7.54
C ARG A 320 14.70 3.36 -6.70
N PRO A 321 15.52 4.30 -6.16
CA PRO A 321 14.97 5.43 -5.44
C PRO A 321 14.24 6.38 -6.39
N ALA A 322 13.24 7.10 -5.86
CA ALA A 322 12.48 8.11 -6.61
C ALA A 322 12.02 9.22 -5.67
N LEU A 323 11.94 10.45 -6.17
CA LEU A 323 11.42 11.62 -5.47
C LEU A 323 10.17 12.13 -6.18
N GLU A 324 9.10 12.34 -5.41
CA GLU A 324 7.89 13.04 -5.85
C GLU A 324 7.56 14.19 -4.91
N ILE A 325 7.04 15.27 -5.49
CA ILE A 325 6.49 16.41 -4.73
C ILE A 325 4.98 16.21 -4.63
N THR A 326 4.50 15.88 -3.43
CA THR A 326 3.10 15.51 -3.19
C THR A 326 2.25 16.61 -2.58
N GLY A 327 2.85 17.76 -2.27
CA GLY A 327 2.13 18.93 -1.76
C GLY A 327 2.98 20.20 -1.82
N ALA A 328 2.33 21.35 -1.88
CA ALA A 328 2.99 22.65 -1.90
C ALA A 328 2.18 23.70 -1.15
N ASP A 329 2.85 24.48 -0.28
CA ASP A 329 2.32 25.63 0.42
C ASP A 329 3.22 26.85 0.22
N GLY A 330 2.76 28.02 0.66
CA GLY A 330 3.47 29.31 0.54
C GLY A 330 3.17 30.05 -0.76
N MET A 331 2.44 29.42 -1.68
CA MET A 331 1.99 30.03 -2.94
C MET A 331 0.46 30.15 -2.97
N PRO A 332 -0.11 31.28 -3.37
CA PRO A 332 -1.54 31.37 -3.63
C PRO A 332 -1.89 30.61 -4.91
N THR A 333 -3.19 30.36 -5.12
CA THR A 333 -3.67 29.89 -6.42
C THR A 333 -3.32 30.90 -7.53
N CYS A 334 -3.22 30.45 -8.78
CA CYS A 334 -2.96 31.35 -9.91
C CYS A 334 -3.98 32.50 -10.00
N ALA A 335 -5.25 32.22 -9.67
CA ALA A 335 -6.31 33.24 -9.67
C ALA A 335 -6.16 34.29 -8.56
N ALA A 336 -5.59 33.90 -7.41
CA ALA A 336 -5.37 34.80 -6.25
C ALA A 336 -3.95 35.38 -6.23
N GLY A 337 -3.08 34.99 -7.17
CA GLY A 337 -1.69 35.44 -7.26
C GLY A 337 -1.61 36.91 -7.70
N GLY A 338 -0.96 37.74 -6.90
CA GLY A 338 -0.64 39.14 -7.23
C GLY A 338 0.85 39.35 -7.39
N ASN A 339 1.29 40.57 -7.65
CA ASN A 339 2.69 40.98 -7.81
C ASN A 339 3.44 40.99 -6.47
N VAL A 340 3.42 39.87 -5.74
CA VAL A 340 4.03 39.74 -4.41
C VAL A 340 5.11 38.65 -4.45
N LEU A 341 6.33 39.04 -4.04
CA LEU A 341 7.41 38.11 -3.77
C LEU A 341 7.11 37.37 -2.47
N ARG A 342 7.12 36.03 -2.54
CA ARG A 342 6.69 35.17 -1.43
C ARG A 342 7.75 35.12 -0.33
N THR A 343 7.28 35.02 0.91
CA THR A 343 8.15 34.87 2.09
C THR A 343 8.80 33.49 2.17
N ASN A 344 8.07 32.46 1.75
CA ASN A 344 8.51 31.07 1.84
C ASN A 344 7.91 30.20 0.73
N THR A 345 8.49 29.03 0.58
CA THR A 345 7.99 27.91 -0.22
C THR A 345 8.10 26.64 0.61
N LYS A 346 6.98 25.90 0.74
CA LYS A 346 6.95 24.57 1.39
C LYS A 346 6.61 23.51 0.37
N LEU A 347 7.39 22.43 0.36
CA LEU A 347 7.17 21.30 -0.54
C LEU A 347 7.13 20.01 0.29
N LYS A 348 6.06 19.24 0.16
CA LYS A 348 5.97 17.89 0.75
C LYS A 348 6.70 16.92 -0.16
N LEU A 349 7.73 16.29 0.37
CA LEU A 349 8.59 15.33 -0.34
C LEU A 349 8.12 13.91 -0.02
N SER A 350 8.00 13.07 -1.02
CA SER A 350 7.83 11.62 -0.90
C SER A 350 9.00 10.94 -1.62
N ILE A 351 9.89 10.32 -0.86
CA ILE A 351 11.11 9.70 -1.39
C ILE A 351 11.00 8.19 -1.22
N ARG A 352 10.93 7.47 -2.32
CA ARG A 352 10.97 6.01 -2.30
C ARG A 352 12.41 5.55 -2.19
N ILE A 353 12.68 4.59 -1.30
CA ILE A 353 13.99 3.98 -1.10
C ILE A 353 13.92 2.47 -1.36
N PRO A 354 14.92 1.87 -2.01
CA PRO A 354 14.93 0.45 -2.30
C PRO A 354 15.10 -0.40 -1.04
N ALA A 355 14.72 -1.67 -1.13
CA ALA A 355 15.00 -2.65 -0.09
C ALA A 355 16.51 -2.71 0.21
N GLY A 356 16.87 -2.77 1.50
CA GLY A 356 18.27 -2.80 1.95
C GLY A 356 18.89 -1.43 2.27
N VAL A 357 18.20 -0.33 1.96
CA VAL A 357 18.57 1.01 2.46
C VAL A 357 17.97 1.22 3.84
N ASP A 358 18.80 1.56 4.82
CA ASP A 358 18.35 1.91 6.17
C ASP A 358 17.61 3.27 6.14
N SER A 359 16.35 3.28 6.61
CA SER A 359 15.49 4.45 6.50
C SER A 359 15.89 5.61 7.41
N GLU A 360 16.47 5.33 8.58
CA GLU A 360 16.91 6.38 9.53
C GLU A 360 18.14 7.09 8.97
N SER A 361 19.17 6.32 8.60
CA SER A 361 20.39 6.87 7.97
C SER A 361 20.11 7.64 6.69
N ALA A 362 19.19 7.12 5.86
CA ALA A 362 18.77 7.80 4.63
C ALA A 362 18.02 9.11 4.93
N THR A 363 17.16 9.14 5.94
CA THR A 363 16.44 10.34 6.37
C THR A 363 17.41 11.41 6.87
N GLU A 364 18.37 11.04 7.71
CA GLU A 364 19.39 11.96 8.22
C GLU A 364 20.25 12.54 7.07
N LEU A 365 20.69 11.68 6.16
CA LEU A 365 21.48 12.09 5.00
C LEU A 365 20.72 13.08 4.10
N ILE A 366 19.46 12.80 3.77
CA ILE A 366 18.61 13.67 2.96
C ILE A 366 18.38 14.99 3.68
N ALA A 367 18.01 14.97 4.97
CA ALA A 367 17.79 16.17 5.76
C ALA A 367 19.04 17.04 5.79
N LYS A 368 20.21 16.45 6.05
CA LYS A 368 21.50 17.15 6.02
C LYS A 368 21.79 17.74 4.66
N THR A 369 21.66 16.97 3.57
CA THR A 369 21.93 17.41 2.21
C THR A 369 21.06 18.60 1.79
N LEU A 370 19.79 18.62 2.21
CA LEU A 370 18.85 19.69 1.88
C LEU A 370 19.07 20.95 2.74
N THR A 371 19.50 20.80 4.01
CA THR A 371 19.58 21.92 4.96
C THR A 371 20.98 22.52 5.11
N GLU A 372 22.04 21.77 4.77
CA GLU A 372 23.40 22.27 4.94
C GLU A 372 23.71 23.38 3.91
N ASN A 373 24.26 24.50 4.39
CA ASN A 373 24.68 25.65 3.57
C ASN A 373 23.63 26.07 2.50
N PRO A 374 22.42 26.49 2.91
CA PRO A 374 21.39 26.87 1.96
C PRO A 374 21.83 28.11 1.14
N PRO A 375 21.43 28.19 -0.14
CA PRO A 375 21.76 29.35 -0.97
C PRO A 375 21.28 30.66 -0.35
N GLN A 376 22.10 31.70 -0.41
CA GLN A 376 21.90 33.03 0.13
C GLN A 376 21.54 33.07 1.63
N GLY A 377 21.87 32.07 2.42
CA GLY A 377 21.55 32.00 3.82
C GLY A 377 20.04 31.90 4.13
N ALA A 378 19.27 31.31 3.25
CA ALA A 378 17.85 31.04 3.49
C ALA A 378 17.65 30.13 4.73
N HIS A 379 16.50 30.25 5.39
CA HIS A 379 16.11 29.41 6.51
C HIS A 379 15.21 28.29 6.06
#